data_347f1a88b43d0219af9ab8df9844cfb3
#
_entry.id   347f1a88b43d0219af9ab8df9844cfb3
#
_cell.length_a   1.000
_cell.length_b   1.000
_cell.length_c   1.000
_cell.angle_alpha   90.00
_cell.angle_beta   90.00
_cell.angle_gamma   90.00
#
_symmetry.space_group_name_H-M   'P 1'
#
loop_
_entity.id
_entity.type
_entity.pdbx_description
1 polymer ?
#
loop_
_entity_poly.entity_id
_entity_poly.type
_entity_poly.pdbx_seq_one_letter_code
_entity_poly.pdbx_strand_id
1 'polypeptide(L)'
;MAVEFEQLTGRYFTLKSGGNDYRIYMEEAGSGIPMLCLHTAGSDARQFRHILADAEITNRFRVIAFDLPWHGKSNPPKGFRDAEYKL
;
A
#
# COMPACT_ATOMS: atom_id res chain seq x y z
N MET A 1 -15.94 28.29 1.87
CA MET A 1 -15.13 27.10 2.10
C MET A 1 -14.92 26.38 0.79
N ALA A 2 -13.70 26.07 0.45
CA ALA A 2 -13.38 25.30 -0.75
C ALA A 2 -12.95 23.89 -0.32
N VAL A 3 -13.28 22.90 -1.13
CA VAL A 3 -12.85 21.52 -0.92
C VAL A 3 -11.92 21.13 -2.05
N GLU A 4 -10.74 20.66 -1.72
CA GLU A 4 -9.77 20.15 -2.68
C GLU A 4 -9.46 18.70 -2.35
N PHE A 5 -9.44 17.85 -3.38
CA PHE A 5 -9.06 16.45 -3.22
C PHE A 5 -7.60 16.27 -3.58
N GLU A 6 -6.89 15.54 -2.74
CA GLU A 6 -5.54 15.11 -3.07
C GLU A 6 -5.60 14.04 -4.16
N GLN A 7 -4.54 13.94 -4.96
CA GLN A 7 -4.46 12.93 -6.03
C GLN A 7 -4.17 11.52 -5.51
N LEU A 8 -3.85 11.40 -4.24
CA LEU A 8 -3.62 10.12 -3.60
C LEU A 8 -4.93 9.34 -3.50
N THR A 9 -4.91 8.08 -3.92
CA THR A 9 -6.05 7.17 -3.77
C THR A 9 -5.64 5.95 -2.95
N GLY A 10 -6.56 5.48 -2.10
CA GLY A 10 -6.39 4.26 -1.34
C GLY A 10 -7.36 3.20 -1.83
N ARG A 11 -6.90 1.96 -1.94
CA ARG A 11 -7.75 0.84 -2.34
C ARG A 11 -7.17 -0.50 -1.92
N TYR A 12 -8.01 -1.51 -1.98
CA TYR A 12 -7.63 -2.88 -1.65
C TYR A 12 -7.52 -3.72 -2.92
N PHE A 13 -6.63 -4.68 -2.89
CA PHE A 13 -6.61 -5.75 -3.87
C PHE A 13 -6.42 -7.09 -3.16
N THR A 14 -6.80 -8.18 -3.84
CA THR A 14 -6.60 -9.52 -3.31
C THR A 14 -5.45 -10.19 -4.04
N LEU A 15 -4.45 -10.63 -3.29
CA LEU A 15 -3.32 -11.41 -3.79
C LEU A 15 -3.49 -12.85 -3.36
N LYS A 16 -3.49 -13.77 -4.32
CA LYS A 16 -3.54 -15.21 -4.06
C LYS A 16 -2.14 -15.79 -4.19
N SER A 17 -1.63 -16.36 -3.11
CA SER A 17 -0.28 -16.90 -3.08
C SER A 17 -0.16 -18.01 -2.05
N GLY A 18 0.47 -19.11 -2.42
CA GLY A 18 0.74 -20.23 -1.52
C GLY A 18 -0.51 -20.83 -0.88
N GLY A 19 -1.65 -20.82 -1.58
CA GLY A 19 -2.91 -21.32 -1.05
C GLY A 19 -3.63 -20.35 -0.10
N ASN A 20 -3.09 -19.16 0.08
CA ASN A 20 -3.68 -18.11 0.93
C ASN A 20 -4.18 -16.95 0.10
N ASP A 21 -5.24 -16.30 0.58
CA ASP A 21 -5.75 -15.06 0.04
C ASP A 21 -5.34 -13.92 0.97
N TYR A 22 -4.65 -12.93 0.42
CA TYR A 22 -4.22 -11.74 1.14
C TYR A 22 -5.01 -10.55 0.65
N ARG A 23 -5.67 -9.83 1.55
CA ARG A 23 -6.31 -8.57 1.23
C ARG A 23 -5.36 -7.44 1.57
N ILE A 24 -4.82 -6.81 0.55
CA ILE A 24 -3.75 -5.82 0.69
C ILE A 24 -4.30 -4.41 0.47
N TYR A 25 -4.01 -3.52 1.40
CA TYR A 25 -4.30 -2.11 1.23
C TYR A 25 -3.11 -1.41 0.56
N MET A 26 -3.41 -0.53 -0.39
CA MET A 26 -2.39 0.27 -1.06
C MET A 26 -2.83 1.72 -1.20
N GLU A 27 -1.86 2.61 -1.26
CA GLU A 27 -2.05 4.00 -1.63
C GLU A 27 -1.21 4.27 -2.88
N GLU A 28 -1.77 5.03 -3.81
CA GLU A 28 -1.04 5.36 -5.02
C GLU A 28 -1.30 6.81 -5.44
N ALA A 29 -0.32 7.39 -6.11
CA ALA A 29 -0.41 8.72 -6.69
C ALA A 29 0.54 8.83 -7.88
N GLY A 30 0.17 9.64 -8.85
CA GLY A 30 1.02 9.94 -10.00
C GLY A 30 0.79 9.04 -11.18
N SER A 31 1.62 9.26 -12.21
CA SER A 31 1.59 8.50 -13.45
C SER A 31 3.00 8.39 -14.00
N GLY A 32 3.21 7.38 -14.84
CA GLY A 32 4.50 7.13 -15.46
C GLY A 32 5.10 5.82 -15.02
N ILE A 33 6.39 5.81 -14.75
CA ILE A 33 7.10 4.58 -14.36
C ILE A 33 6.62 4.12 -12.99
N PRO A 34 6.18 2.86 -12.84
CA PRO A 34 5.78 2.35 -11.52
C PRO A 34 6.94 2.36 -10.52
N MET A 35 6.67 2.88 -9.33
CA MET A 35 7.62 2.86 -8.21
C MET A 35 6.95 2.16 -7.03
N LEU A 36 7.43 0.97 -6.67
CA LEU A 36 6.91 0.21 -5.54
C LEU A 36 7.67 0.59 -4.27
N CYS A 37 6.92 0.96 -3.24
CA CYS A 37 7.48 1.34 -1.94
C CYS A 37 7.10 0.31 -0.88
N LEU A 38 8.11 -0.32 -0.30
CA LEU A 38 7.96 -1.33 0.75
C LEU A 38 8.33 -0.74 2.10
N HIS A 39 7.39 -0.73 3.05
CA HIS A 39 7.66 -0.19 4.38
C HIS A 39 8.52 -1.14 5.22
N THR A 40 9.12 -0.58 6.28
CA THR A 40 9.88 -1.37 7.25
C THR A 40 8.95 -2.12 8.21
N ALA A 41 9.46 -3.17 8.84
CA ALA A 41 8.70 -3.93 9.83
C ALA A 41 8.20 -3.00 10.95
N GLY A 42 6.95 -3.18 11.36
CA GLY A 42 6.33 -2.35 12.38
C GLY A 42 5.78 -1.01 11.87
N SER A 43 5.88 -0.76 10.55
CA SER A 43 5.33 0.43 9.91
C SER A 43 4.17 0.06 8.97
N ASP A 44 3.83 0.94 8.06
CA ASP A 44 2.83 0.74 7.01
C ASP A 44 3.05 1.75 5.86
N ALA A 45 2.11 1.80 4.91
CA ALA A 45 2.23 2.67 3.74
C ALA A 45 2.37 4.15 4.10
N ARG A 46 1.96 4.60 5.29
CA ARG A 46 2.09 5.99 5.72
C ARG A 46 3.55 6.46 5.74
N GLN A 47 4.49 5.53 5.81
CA GLN A 47 5.92 5.84 5.74
C GLN A 47 6.27 6.62 4.46
N PHE A 48 5.50 6.46 3.39
CA PHE A 48 5.78 7.03 2.07
C PHE A 48 4.87 8.19 1.69
N ARG A 49 4.05 8.71 2.60
CA ARG A 49 3.08 9.76 2.26
C ARG A 49 3.71 11.03 1.74
N HIS A 50 4.90 11.39 2.20
CA HIS A 50 5.60 12.56 1.70
C HIS A 50 6.03 12.38 0.23
N ILE A 51 6.37 11.16 -0.18
CA ILE A 51 6.69 10.84 -1.57
C ILE A 51 5.44 10.88 -2.44
N LEU A 52 4.35 10.31 -1.94
CA LEU A 52 3.04 10.32 -2.62
C LEU A 52 2.51 11.73 -2.83
N ALA A 53 2.88 12.67 -1.98
CA ALA A 53 2.47 14.07 -2.06
C ALA A 53 3.45 14.95 -2.85
N ASP A 54 4.59 14.42 -3.28
CA ASP A 54 5.61 15.18 -3.98
C ASP A 54 5.31 15.24 -5.48
N ALA A 55 4.94 16.43 -5.98
CA ALA A 55 4.56 16.60 -7.38
C ALA A 55 5.70 16.32 -8.36
N GLU A 56 6.95 16.56 -8.00
CA GLU A 56 8.07 16.24 -8.89
C GLU A 56 8.22 14.75 -9.09
N ILE A 57 7.98 13.97 -8.05
CA ILE A 57 8.04 12.51 -8.10
C ILE A 57 6.81 11.98 -8.84
N THR A 58 5.62 12.43 -8.47
CA THR A 58 4.37 11.88 -9.04
C THR A 58 4.12 12.30 -10.48
N ASN A 59 4.81 13.32 -10.98
CA ASN A 59 4.78 13.66 -12.40
C ASN A 59 5.57 12.67 -13.27
N ARG A 60 6.50 11.93 -12.69
CA ARG A 60 7.38 11.00 -13.42
C ARG A 60 7.09 9.54 -13.07
N PHE A 61 6.59 9.31 -11.87
CA PHE A 61 6.40 7.96 -11.34
C PHE A 61 4.97 7.76 -10.87
N ARG A 62 4.46 6.56 -11.13
CA ARG A 62 3.28 6.08 -10.44
C ARG A 62 3.76 5.44 -9.14
N VAL A 63 3.64 6.19 -8.05
CA VAL A 63 4.10 5.73 -6.75
C VAL A 63 3.03 4.84 -6.12
N ILE A 64 3.41 3.64 -5.75
CA ILE A 64 2.52 2.65 -5.14
C ILE A 64 3.13 2.22 -3.82
N ALA A 65 2.45 2.55 -2.72
CA ALA A 65 2.85 2.16 -1.38
C ALA A 65 1.79 1.26 -0.79
N PHE A 66 2.14 0.08 -0.34
CA PHE A 66 1.17 -0.84 0.21
C PHE A 66 1.55 -1.31 1.60
N ASP A 67 0.52 -1.66 2.39
CA ASP A 67 0.70 -2.28 3.68
C ASP A 67 0.99 -3.76 3.46
N LEU A 68 2.14 -4.23 3.92
CA LEU A 68 2.47 -5.65 3.86
C LEU A 68 1.44 -6.45 4.67
N PRO A 69 1.23 -7.75 4.36
CA PRO A 69 0.35 -8.59 5.17
C PRO A 69 0.68 -8.45 6.66
N TRP A 70 -0.35 -8.44 7.51
CA TRP A 70 -0.25 -8.26 8.96
C TRP A 70 0.09 -6.83 9.41
N HIS A 71 0.16 -5.87 8.48
CA HIS A 71 0.52 -4.48 8.78
C HIS A 71 -0.58 -3.51 8.35
N GLY A 72 -0.69 -2.41 9.07
CA GLY A 72 -1.58 -1.31 8.73
C GLY A 72 -3.01 -1.76 8.46
N LYS A 73 -3.52 -1.39 7.28
CA LYS A 73 -4.89 -1.69 6.85
C LYS A 73 -5.02 -3.00 6.08
N SER A 74 -3.92 -3.69 5.82
CA SER A 74 -3.96 -5.00 5.17
C SER A 74 -4.43 -6.05 6.17
N ASN A 75 -5.27 -6.96 5.67
CA ASN A 75 -5.77 -8.05 6.50
C ASN A 75 -4.71 -9.15 6.63
N PRO A 76 -4.68 -9.89 7.75
CA PRO A 76 -3.92 -11.12 7.80
C PRO A 76 -4.47 -12.12 6.78
N PRO A 77 -3.69 -13.14 6.41
CA PRO A 77 -4.18 -14.17 5.50
C PRO A 77 -5.45 -14.81 6.02
N LYS A 78 -6.34 -15.20 5.10
CA LYS A 78 -7.55 -15.93 5.47
C LYS A 78 -7.16 -17.19 6.24
N GLY A 79 -7.78 -17.41 7.41
CA GLY A 79 -7.45 -18.54 8.28
C GLY A 79 -6.20 -18.32 9.12
N PHE A 80 -5.82 -17.07 9.37
CA PHE A 80 -4.58 -16.75 10.07
C PHE A 80 -4.46 -17.35 11.48
N ARG A 81 -5.56 -17.74 12.10
CA ARG A 81 -5.52 -18.41 13.41
C ARG A 81 -4.81 -19.76 13.34
N ASP A 82 -4.83 -20.36 12.14
CA ASP A 82 -4.21 -21.66 11.88
C ASP A 82 -2.87 -21.50 11.14
N ALA A 83 -2.49 -20.27 10.82
CA ALA A 83 -1.27 -19.98 10.09
C ALA A 83 -0.21 -19.39 11.03
N GLU A 84 1.03 -19.78 10.83
CA GLU A 84 2.15 -19.13 11.50
C GLU A 84 2.39 -17.75 10.94
N TYR A 85 2.75 -16.80 11.83
CA TYR A 85 3.15 -15.47 11.41
C TYR A 85 4.50 -15.55 10.69
N LYS A 86 4.51 -15.13 9.42
CA LYS A 86 5.72 -15.11 8.59
C LYS A 86 5.86 -13.75 7.94
N LEU A 87 7.01 -13.17 8.12
CA LEU A 87 7.39 -11.93 7.45
C LEU A 87 8.15 -12.22 6.16
#